data_85f0b987e4cc310ff1dc7070dcc74b09
#
_entry.id   85f0b987e4cc310ff1dc7070dcc74b09
#
_cell.length_a   1.000
_cell.length_b   1.000
_cell.length_c   1.000
_cell.angle_alpha   90.00
_cell.angle_beta   90.00
_cell.angle_gamma   90.00
#
_symmetry.space_group_name_H-M   'P 1'
#
loop_
_entity.id
_entity.type
_entity.pdbx_description
1 polymer ?
#
loop_
_entity_poly.entity_id
_entity_poly.type
_entity_poly.pdbx_seq_one_letter_code
_entity_poly.pdbx_strand_id
1 'polypeptide(L)'
;MYELIETRDVSEIKVVDLIRKAGVSRGGFYKNYYLVTDVLKDDIKEVSDDVKKASGPYIENNVVSNWEIILTAVYSYRERIPLLIKAGMGMQILEQMNAGIESKDEQAQLRIIAWNGIIFNCILHWNNEGYKTPIKELAMRMTITQVLQNEEIAAT
;
A
#
# COMPACT_ATOMS: atom_id res chain seq x y z
N MET A 1 11.44 -7.31 12.32
CA MET A 1 9.99 -7.61 12.30
C MET A 1 9.67 -8.64 11.24
N TYR A 2 9.99 -8.41 9.99
CA TYR A 2 9.63 -9.27 8.84
C TYR A 2 10.11 -10.72 8.98
N GLU A 3 11.34 -10.97 9.36
CA GLU A 3 11.85 -12.31 9.62
C GLU A 3 11.05 -13.12 10.69
N LEU A 4 10.35 -12.42 11.58
CA LEU A 4 9.45 -13.07 12.55
C LEU A 4 8.12 -13.43 11.88
N ILE A 5 7.58 -12.55 11.03
CA ILE A 5 6.32 -12.76 10.30
C ILE A 5 6.46 -13.87 9.24
N GLU A 6 7.65 -14.07 8.67
CA GLU A 6 7.89 -15.17 7.74
C GLU A 6 7.59 -16.54 8.36
N THR A 7 7.90 -16.71 9.63
CA THR A 7 7.87 -17.99 10.33
C THR A 7 6.73 -18.15 11.33
N ARG A 8 6.08 -17.05 11.76
CA ARG A 8 5.04 -17.04 12.79
C ARG A 8 3.89 -16.10 12.41
N ASP A 9 2.71 -16.38 12.97
CA ASP A 9 1.61 -15.43 12.95
C ASP A 9 1.95 -14.19 13.79
N VAL A 10 1.50 -13.02 13.36
CA VAL A 10 1.78 -11.75 14.06
C VAL A 10 1.19 -11.75 15.47
N SER A 11 0.07 -12.43 15.69
CA SER A 11 -0.57 -12.57 17.00
C SER A 11 0.27 -13.36 18.02
N GLU A 12 1.19 -14.20 17.54
CA GLU A 12 2.10 -15.00 18.36
C GLU A 12 3.41 -14.25 18.67
N ILE A 13 3.70 -13.17 17.96
CA ILE A 13 4.93 -12.39 18.13
C ILE A 13 4.79 -11.48 19.35
N LYS A 14 5.63 -11.71 20.36
CA LYS A 14 5.65 -10.89 21.57
C LYS A 14 6.67 -9.75 21.43
N VAL A 15 6.44 -8.65 22.17
CA VAL A 15 7.41 -7.54 22.23
C VAL A 15 8.81 -8.02 22.59
N VAL A 16 8.95 -9.02 23.48
CA VAL A 16 10.26 -9.57 23.88
C VAL A 16 11.00 -10.22 22.71
N ASP A 17 10.29 -10.84 21.76
CA ASP A 17 10.90 -11.44 20.57
C ASP A 17 11.45 -10.34 19.65
N LEU A 18 10.64 -9.30 19.47
CA LEU A 18 10.98 -8.18 18.62
C LEU A 18 12.17 -7.38 19.16
N ILE A 19 12.16 -6.99 20.44
CA ILE A 19 13.28 -6.25 21.05
C ILE A 19 14.59 -7.05 21.07
N ARG A 20 14.51 -8.38 21.31
CA ARG A 20 15.67 -9.26 21.25
C ARG A 20 16.27 -9.29 19.84
N LYS A 21 15.41 -9.42 18.82
CA LYS A 21 15.86 -9.46 17.43
C LYS A 21 16.39 -8.12 16.94
N ALA A 22 15.78 -7.02 17.37
CA ALA A 22 16.19 -5.67 17.01
C ALA A 22 17.40 -5.15 17.82
N GLY A 23 17.78 -5.83 18.90
CA GLY A 23 18.87 -5.37 19.78
C GLY A 23 18.53 -4.09 20.55
N VAL A 24 17.25 -3.81 20.79
CA VAL A 24 16.80 -2.61 21.50
C VAL A 24 16.35 -2.95 22.92
N SER A 25 16.44 -1.96 23.83
CA SER A 25 15.93 -2.15 25.19
C SER A 25 14.41 -2.10 25.25
N ARG A 26 13.83 -2.73 26.27
CA ARG A 26 12.37 -2.67 26.52
C ARG A 26 11.87 -1.24 26.67
N GLY A 27 12.62 -0.39 27.39
CA GLY A 27 12.28 1.03 27.52
C GLY A 27 12.37 1.79 26.22
N GLY A 28 13.38 1.45 25.38
CA GLY A 28 13.50 2.02 24.03
C GLY A 28 12.32 1.67 23.12
N PHE A 29 11.81 0.43 23.22
CA PHE A 29 10.61 0.03 22.49
C PHE A 29 9.38 0.81 22.96
N TYR A 30 9.05 0.78 24.25
CA TYR A 30 7.84 1.41 24.80
C TYR A 30 7.85 2.95 24.77
N LYS A 31 8.98 3.56 24.43
CA LYS A 31 9.04 5.00 24.14
C LYS A 31 8.30 5.37 22.85
N ASN A 32 8.24 4.45 21.87
CA ASN A 32 7.68 4.72 20.55
C ASN A 32 6.46 3.84 20.22
N TYR A 33 6.37 2.63 20.79
CA TYR A 33 5.37 1.63 20.43
C TYR A 33 4.77 0.99 21.67
N TYR A 34 3.48 0.69 21.62
CA TYR A 34 2.79 -0.07 22.67
C TYR A 34 2.58 -1.53 22.28
N LEU A 35 2.32 -1.79 21.01
CA LEU A 35 2.04 -3.10 20.44
C LEU A 35 3.05 -3.44 19.34
N VAL A 36 3.20 -4.74 19.09
CA VAL A 36 4.00 -5.25 17.96
C VAL A 36 3.48 -4.71 16.62
N THR A 37 2.17 -4.61 16.48
CA THR A 37 1.50 -4.09 15.29
C THR A 37 1.75 -2.59 15.03
N ASP A 38 2.14 -1.81 16.05
CA ASP A 38 2.44 -0.39 15.85
C ASP A 38 3.68 -0.20 14.97
N VAL A 39 4.64 -1.12 15.07
CA VAL A 39 5.83 -1.14 14.19
C VAL A 39 5.41 -1.36 12.73
N LEU A 40 4.39 -2.21 12.49
CA LEU A 40 3.88 -2.45 11.14
C LEU A 40 3.10 -1.25 10.60
N LYS A 41 2.39 -0.51 11.47
CA LYS A 41 1.70 0.73 11.06
C LYS A 41 2.68 1.81 10.62
N ASP A 42 3.80 1.97 11.33
CA ASP A 42 4.86 2.90 10.93
C ASP A 42 5.47 2.52 9.58
N ASP A 43 5.68 1.23 9.36
CA ASP A 43 6.18 0.72 8.09
C ASP A 43 5.18 0.94 6.94
N ILE A 44 3.89 0.69 7.17
CA ILE A 44 2.83 0.99 6.20
C ILE A 44 2.82 2.48 5.86
N LYS A 45 3.00 3.35 6.87
CA LYS A 45 3.07 4.79 6.66
C LYS A 45 4.27 5.15 5.79
N GLU A 46 5.46 4.61 6.06
CA GLU A 46 6.67 4.82 5.27
C GLU A 46 6.45 4.42 3.81
N VAL A 47 5.97 3.19 3.57
CA VAL A 47 5.66 2.68 2.22
C VAL A 47 4.65 3.57 1.50
N SER A 48 3.57 3.95 2.18
CA SER A 48 2.54 4.83 1.61
C SER A 48 3.08 6.22 1.26
N ASP A 49 3.87 6.81 2.13
CA ASP A 49 4.44 8.13 1.91
C ASP A 49 5.43 8.12 0.73
N ASP A 50 6.23 7.07 0.61
CA ASP A 50 7.17 6.91 -0.51
C ASP A 50 6.44 6.69 -1.85
N VAL A 51 5.38 5.87 -1.87
CA VAL A 51 4.55 5.70 -3.07
C VAL A 51 3.86 7.00 -3.45
N LYS A 52 3.27 7.72 -2.49
CA LYS A 52 2.66 9.04 -2.72
C LYS A 52 3.67 10.05 -3.26
N LYS A 53 4.88 10.10 -2.69
CA LYS A 53 5.95 10.98 -3.15
C LYS A 53 6.42 10.65 -4.56
N ALA A 54 6.56 9.37 -4.89
CA ALA A 54 6.93 8.93 -6.23
C ALA A 54 5.86 9.26 -7.26
N SER A 55 4.58 9.09 -6.89
CA SER A 55 3.44 9.40 -7.78
C SER A 55 3.29 10.88 -8.07
N GLY A 56 3.81 11.75 -7.21
CA GLY A 56 3.67 13.20 -7.33
C GLY A 56 2.21 13.67 -7.26
N PRO A 57 1.96 14.95 -7.47
CA PRO A 57 0.61 15.41 -7.78
C PRO A 57 0.25 14.81 -9.15
N TYR A 58 -0.75 13.94 -9.17
CA TYR A 58 -1.29 13.32 -10.37
C TYR A 58 -1.59 14.36 -11.41
N ILE A 59 -0.67 14.56 -12.27
CA ILE A 59 -0.80 15.57 -13.29
C ILE A 59 -0.38 14.97 -14.60
N GLU A 60 -1.31 15.08 -15.48
CA GLU A 60 -1.15 15.26 -16.90
C GLU A 60 -1.19 14.01 -17.76
N ASN A 61 -2.23 13.97 -18.52
CA ASN A 61 -2.34 13.56 -19.94
C ASN A 61 -1.83 12.17 -20.36
N ASN A 62 -1.05 11.47 -19.53
CA ASN A 62 -0.61 10.11 -19.86
C ASN A 62 -0.91 9.14 -18.70
N VAL A 63 -2.10 8.56 -18.75
CA VAL A 63 -2.59 7.62 -17.73
C VAL A 63 -1.68 6.39 -17.60
N VAL A 64 -1.09 5.92 -18.69
CA VAL A 64 -0.16 4.77 -18.69
C VAL A 64 1.08 5.09 -17.88
N SER A 65 1.69 6.26 -18.10
CA SER A 65 2.87 6.69 -17.34
C SER A 65 2.60 6.82 -15.84
N ASN A 66 1.42 7.30 -15.48
CA ASN A 66 1.01 7.40 -14.07
C ASN A 66 0.93 6.02 -13.41
N TRP A 67 0.34 5.03 -14.09
CA TRP A 67 0.31 3.65 -13.62
C TRP A 67 1.71 3.06 -13.51
N GLU A 68 2.58 3.28 -14.50
CA GLU A 68 3.97 2.78 -14.45
C GLU A 68 4.73 3.35 -13.25
N ILE A 69 4.55 4.63 -12.93
CA ILE A 69 5.19 5.27 -11.77
C ILE A 69 4.70 4.64 -10.46
N ILE A 70 3.39 4.51 -10.27
CA ILE A 70 2.80 3.91 -9.06
C ILE A 70 3.27 2.46 -8.92
N LEU A 71 3.14 1.66 -9.97
CA LEU A 71 3.49 0.24 -9.94
C LEU A 71 4.99 0.04 -9.73
N THR A 72 5.85 0.92 -10.25
CA THR A 72 7.30 0.88 -10.00
C THR A 72 7.60 1.16 -8.52
N ALA A 73 6.97 2.18 -7.94
CA ALA A 73 7.14 2.48 -6.53
C ALA A 73 6.66 1.31 -5.65
N VAL A 74 5.50 0.75 -5.94
CA VAL A 74 4.95 -0.43 -5.23
C VAL A 74 5.87 -1.63 -5.39
N TYR A 75 6.41 -1.88 -6.59
CA TYR A 75 7.30 -3.01 -6.85
C TYR A 75 8.60 -2.97 -6.05
N SER A 76 9.08 -1.78 -5.67
CA SER A 76 10.25 -1.66 -4.79
C SER A 76 10.01 -2.28 -3.41
N TYR A 77 8.75 -2.42 -3.01
CA TYR A 77 8.30 -3.02 -1.74
C TYR A 77 7.72 -4.43 -1.89
N ARG A 78 7.94 -5.10 -3.04
CA ARG A 78 7.38 -6.44 -3.33
C ARG A 78 7.75 -7.54 -2.33
N GLU A 79 8.78 -7.35 -1.53
CA GLU A 79 9.16 -8.28 -0.47
C GLU A 79 8.49 -7.95 0.88
N ARG A 80 8.14 -6.67 1.10
CA ARG A 80 7.52 -6.18 2.34
C ARG A 80 6.00 -6.29 2.31
N ILE A 81 5.36 -5.90 1.20
CA ILE A 81 3.89 -5.88 1.04
C ILE A 81 3.25 -7.25 1.31
N PRO A 82 3.77 -8.38 0.77
CA PRO A 82 3.22 -9.71 1.07
C PRO A 82 3.23 -10.04 2.56
N LEU A 83 4.26 -9.63 3.28
CA LEU A 83 4.40 -9.86 4.71
C LEU A 83 3.44 -9.00 5.53
N LEU A 84 3.19 -7.75 5.11
CA LEU A 84 2.16 -6.90 5.70
C LEU A 84 0.76 -7.48 5.50
N ILE A 85 0.46 -7.99 4.31
CA ILE A 85 -0.81 -8.65 4.00
C ILE A 85 -0.96 -9.93 4.82
N LYS A 86 0.09 -10.77 4.89
CA LYS A 86 0.14 -11.97 5.73
C LYS A 86 -0.10 -11.66 7.21
N ALA A 87 0.41 -10.52 7.69
CA ALA A 87 0.19 -10.04 9.06
C ALA A 87 -1.23 -9.51 9.32
N GLY A 88 -2.14 -9.57 8.34
CA GLY A 88 -3.51 -9.07 8.46
C GLY A 88 -3.63 -7.54 8.35
N MET A 89 -2.59 -6.86 7.87
CA MET A 89 -2.52 -5.39 7.83
C MET A 89 -3.13 -4.79 6.54
N GLY A 90 -3.83 -5.58 5.72
CA GLY A 90 -4.36 -5.12 4.43
C GLY A 90 -5.30 -3.91 4.55
N MET A 91 -6.22 -3.92 5.52
CA MET A 91 -7.12 -2.78 5.74
C MET A 91 -6.37 -1.53 6.21
N GLN A 92 -5.35 -1.68 7.04
CA GLN A 92 -4.50 -0.57 7.47
C GLN A 92 -3.73 0.07 6.32
N ILE A 93 -3.35 -0.72 5.30
CA ILE A 93 -2.76 -0.18 4.07
C ILE A 93 -3.78 0.72 3.36
N LEU A 94 -5.02 0.24 3.16
CA LEU A 94 -6.08 1.03 2.52
C LEU A 94 -6.44 2.28 3.34
N GLU A 95 -6.55 2.17 4.66
CA GLU A 95 -6.76 3.29 5.57
C GLU A 95 -5.66 4.34 5.43
N GLN A 96 -4.39 3.92 5.37
CA GLN A 96 -3.26 4.82 5.19
C GLN A 96 -3.25 5.46 3.79
N MET A 97 -3.67 4.74 2.74
CA MET A 97 -3.85 5.33 1.41
C MET A 97 -4.90 6.44 1.41
N ASN A 98 -5.97 6.27 2.20
CA ASN A 98 -7.04 7.25 2.35
C ASN A 98 -6.72 8.36 3.38
N ALA A 99 -5.68 8.20 4.20
CA ALA A 99 -5.29 9.20 5.17
C ALA A 99 -4.80 10.48 4.49
N GLY A 100 -5.23 11.64 5.03
CA GLY A 100 -4.81 12.95 4.55
C GLY A 100 -5.50 13.38 3.25
N ILE A 101 -6.63 12.75 2.87
CA ILE A 101 -7.47 13.26 1.80
C ILE A 101 -8.18 14.52 2.31
N GLU A 102 -7.64 15.68 1.94
CA GLU A 102 -8.19 16.99 2.26
C GLU A 102 -8.78 17.61 0.99
N SER A 103 -10.11 17.59 0.88
CA SER A 103 -10.83 18.35 -0.14
C SER A 103 -12.10 18.93 0.47
N LYS A 104 -12.45 20.16 0.09
CA LYS A 104 -13.75 20.75 0.45
C LYS A 104 -14.88 20.26 -0.46
N ASP A 105 -14.54 19.64 -1.58
CA ASP A 105 -15.45 19.02 -2.52
C ASP A 105 -15.63 17.55 -2.17
N GLU A 106 -16.81 17.19 -1.67
CA GLU A 106 -17.19 15.82 -1.32
C GLU A 106 -17.05 14.85 -2.50
N GLN A 107 -17.43 15.32 -3.70
CA GLN A 107 -17.32 14.49 -4.90
C GLN A 107 -15.86 14.22 -5.29
N ALA A 108 -14.97 15.19 -5.07
CA ALA A 108 -13.54 14.98 -5.25
C ALA A 108 -12.98 13.98 -4.22
N GLN A 109 -13.41 14.05 -2.96
CA GLN A 109 -13.03 13.07 -1.94
C GLN A 109 -13.46 11.66 -2.33
N LEU A 110 -14.71 11.47 -2.74
CA LEU A 110 -15.23 10.16 -3.16
C LEU A 110 -14.46 9.59 -4.36
N ARG A 111 -14.11 10.44 -5.34
CA ARG A 111 -13.27 10.01 -6.47
C ARG A 111 -11.91 9.49 -6.02
N ILE A 112 -11.25 10.18 -5.08
CA ILE A 112 -9.93 9.77 -4.58
C ILE A 112 -10.06 8.45 -3.79
N ILE A 113 -11.06 8.31 -2.93
CA ILE A 113 -11.32 7.08 -2.17
C ILE A 113 -11.57 5.90 -3.11
N ALA A 114 -12.42 6.08 -4.11
CA ALA A 114 -12.68 5.04 -5.12
C ALA A 114 -11.40 4.67 -5.88
N TRP A 115 -10.60 5.67 -6.26
CA TRP A 115 -9.33 5.46 -6.94
C TRP A 115 -8.33 4.69 -6.08
N ASN A 116 -8.19 5.04 -4.81
CA ASN A 116 -7.34 4.30 -3.88
C ASN A 116 -7.80 2.84 -3.72
N GLY A 117 -9.12 2.60 -3.73
CA GLY A 117 -9.67 1.25 -3.74
C GLY A 117 -9.27 0.46 -4.98
N ILE A 118 -9.30 1.08 -6.17
CA ILE A 118 -8.85 0.45 -7.42
C ILE A 118 -7.36 0.11 -7.36
N ILE A 119 -6.51 1.06 -6.94
CA ILE A 119 -5.06 0.84 -6.78
C ILE A 119 -4.80 -0.29 -5.80
N PHE A 120 -5.44 -0.26 -4.63
CA PHE A 120 -5.27 -1.28 -3.60
C PHE A 120 -5.62 -2.68 -4.11
N ASN A 121 -6.76 -2.85 -4.77
CA ASN A 121 -7.17 -4.14 -5.33
C ASN A 121 -6.22 -4.61 -6.45
N CYS A 122 -5.72 -3.69 -7.28
CA CYS A 122 -4.71 -4.01 -8.29
C CYS A 122 -3.41 -4.53 -7.64
N ILE A 123 -2.93 -3.87 -6.58
CA ILE A 123 -1.75 -4.29 -5.82
C ILE A 123 -1.96 -5.66 -5.19
N LEU A 124 -3.13 -5.91 -4.57
CA LEU A 124 -3.46 -7.20 -3.99
C LEU A 124 -3.47 -8.31 -5.03
N HIS A 125 -4.09 -8.08 -6.18
CA HIS A 125 -4.13 -9.04 -7.27
C HIS A 125 -2.70 -9.36 -7.75
N TRP A 126 -1.90 -8.34 -8.03
CA TRP A 126 -0.52 -8.49 -8.49
C TRP A 126 0.38 -9.18 -7.46
N ASN A 127 0.20 -8.88 -6.17
CA ASN A 127 0.85 -9.58 -5.07
C ASN A 127 0.50 -11.09 -5.05
N ASN A 128 -0.79 -11.43 -5.21
CA ASN A 128 -1.26 -12.81 -5.22
C ASN A 128 -0.71 -13.62 -6.40
N GLU A 129 -0.44 -12.95 -7.51
CA GLU A 129 0.27 -13.54 -8.66
C GLU A 129 1.79 -13.63 -8.47
N GLY A 130 2.32 -13.15 -7.36
CA GLY A 130 3.76 -13.10 -7.09
C GLY A 130 4.49 -12.11 -7.99
N TYR A 131 3.83 -11.00 -8.35
CA TYR A 131 4.38 -9.91 -9.18
C TYR A 131 4.87 -10.38 -10.57
N LYS A 132 4.24 -11.43 -11.14
CA LYS A 132 4.66 -12.02 -12.41
C LYS A 132 4.38 -11.15 -13.63
N THR A 133 3.27 -10.41 -13.61
CA THR A 133 2.92 -9.51 -14.72
C THR A 133 3.91 -8.35 -14.76
N PRO A 134 4.56 -8.08 -15.91
CA PRO A 134 5.47 -6.94 -16.05
C PRO A 134 4.76 -5.61 -15.81
N ILE A 135 5.46 -4.64 -15.19
CA ILE A 135 4.90 -3.32 -14.84
C ILE A 135 4.23 -2.64 -16.02
N LYS A 136 4.90 -2.60 -17.18
CA LYS A 136 4.36 -1.95 -18.40
C LYS A 136 3.08 -2.61 -18.89
N GLU A 137 3.01 -3.92 -18.83
CA GLU A 137 1.83 -4.67 -19.23
C GLU A 137 0.68 -4.43 -18.27
N LEU A 138 0.94 -4.46 -16.96
CA LEU A 138 -0.07 -4.18 -15.95
C LEU A 138 -0.58 -2.74 -16.05
N ALA A 139 0.31 -1.76 -16.24
CA ALA A 139 -0.04 -0.36 -16.43
C ALA A 139 -0.95 -0.16 -17.65
N MET A 140 -0.66 -0.82 -18.75
CA MET A 140 -1.51 -0.77 -19.94
C MET A 140 -2.90 -1.39 -19.69
N ARG A 141 -2.96 -2.55 -19.05
CA ARG A 141 -4.24 -3.20 -18.69
C ARG A 141 -5.09 -2.32 -17.79
N MET A 142 -4.49 -1.71 -16.76
CA MET A 142 -5.19 -0.80 -15.84
C MET A 142 -5.69 0.46 -16.54
N THR A 143 -4.92 1.00 -17.49
CA THR A 143 -5.34 2.13 -18.30
C THR A 143 -6.57 1.81 -19.15
N ILE A 144 -6.58 0.66 -19.82
CA ILE A 144 -7.72 0.21 -20.63
C ILE A 144 -8.97 0.06 -19.76
N THR A 145 -8.83 -0.58 -18.59
CA THR A 145 -9.94 -0.74 -17.64
C THR A 145 -10.52 0.60 -17.20
N GLN A 146 -9.67 1.58 -16.91
CA GLN A 146 -10.09 2.91 -16.50
C GLN A 146 -10.82 3.66 -17.63
N VAL A 147 -10.35 3.56 -18.87
CA VAL A 147 -10.98 4.22 -20.03
C VAL A 147 -12.35 3.62 -20.29
N LEU A 148 -12.48 2.30 -20.32
CA LEU A 148 -13.76 1.62 -20.56
C LEU A 148 -14.82 1.97 -19.50
N GLN A 149 -14.44 2.03 -18.23
CA GLN A 149 -15.35 2.44 -17.16
C GLN A 149 -15.84 3.87 -17.33
N ASN A 150 -14.97 4.78 -17.77
CA ASN A 150 -15.37 6.17 -18.01
C ASN A 150 -16.32 6.31 -19.20
N GLU A 151 -16.15 5.52 -20.26
CA GLU A 151 -17.03 5.53 -21.45
C GLU A 151 -18.42 4.96 -21.11
N GLU A 152 -18.51 3.90 -20.33
CA GLU A 152 -19.79 3.31 -19.91
C GLU A 152 -20.60 4.28 -19.01
N ILE A 153 -19.93 5.02 -18.12
CA ILE A 153 -20.58 6.02 -17.25
C ILE A 153 -21.07 7.22 -18.08
N ALA A 154 -20.33 7.63 -19.11
CA ALA A 154 -20.71 8.75 -19.97
C ALA A 154 -21.88 8.42 -20.92
N ALA A 155 -22.16 7.14 -21.14
CA ALA A 155 -23.25 6.67 -22.02
C ALA A 155 -24.60 6.47 -21.30
N THR A 156 -24.63 6.60 -19.97
CA THR A 156 -25.82 6.49 -19.10
C THR A 156 -26.28 7.83 -18.59
#